data_087865c719ca8792e1197e63f79438d1
#
_entry.id   087865c719ca8792e1197e63f79438d1
#
_cell.length_a   1.000
_cell.length_b   1.000
_cell.length_c   1.000
_cell.angle_alpha   90.00
_cell.angle_beta   90.00
_cell.angle_gamma   90.00
#
_symmetry.space_group_name_H-M   'P 1'
#
loop_
_entity.id
_entity.type
_entity.pdbx_description
1 polymer ?
#
loop_
_entity_poly.entity_id
_entity_poly.type
_entity_poly.pdbx_seq_one_letter_code
_entity_poly.pdbx_strand_id
1 'polypeptide(L)'
;MGQQTTSKKVKFVGTQTYINADTGEVIDMQVTDIEERDFNFSKVWMRNFIAALDIVGNKKTKLCYWIIENINKENMLVGTLRDISKRTNISLETVRLTMDILLNADFLRRKSQGVYIVNPDIVFKGGRGSRLNVLNQYNASPKVELSDEVKLKNLLNTIKELTAEVEKLQKRLQEKELNDPNQLNCLDLEPKKCVNA
;
A
#
# COMPACT_ATOMS: atom_id res chain seq x y z
N MET A 1 -7.16 13.99 -4.68
CA MET A 1 -8.04 13.59 -5.81
C MET A 1 -7.83 12.11 -6.03
N GLY A 2 -8.85 11.27 -5.77
CA GLY A 2 -8.78 9.84 -6.07
C GLY A 2 -8.72 9.64 -7.58
N GLN A 3 -7.72 8.90 -8.06
CA GLN A 3 -7.65 8.50 -9.45
C GLN A 3 -8.84 7.58 -9.75
N GLN A 4 -9.55 7.87 -10.82
CA GLN A 4 -10.67 7.07 -11.28
C GLN A 4 -10.12 5.74 -11.81
N THR A 5 -10.50 4.63 -11.18
CA THR A 5 -10.00 3.28 -11.50
C THR A 5 -10.97 2.49 -12.41
N THR A 6 -12.18 3.01 -12.62
CA THR A 6 -13.23 2.41 -13.45
C THR A 6 -13.73 3.36 -14.51
N SER A 7 -13.89 2.86 -15.74
CA SER A 7 -14.62 3.55 -16.80
C SER A 7 -15.98 2.87 -17.02
N LYS A 8 -17.03 3.67 -17.21
CA LYS A 8 -18.38 3.18 -17.51
C LYS A 8 -18.69 3.37 -18.99
N LYS A 9 -19.04 2.28 -19.67
CA LYS A 9 -19.59 2.32 -21.01
C LYS A 9 -21.08 1.96 -20.93
N VAL A 10 -21.93 2.93 -21.19
CA VAL A 10 -23.38 2.75 -21.20
C VAL A 10 -23.82 2.38 -22.63
N LYS A 11 -24.45 1.23 -22.78
CA LYS A 11 -25.03 0.79 -24.05
C LYS A 11 -26.54 0.72 -23.88
N PHE A 12 -27.27 1.45 -24.70
CA PHE A 12 -28.74 1.30 -24.79
C PHE A 12 -29.07 -0.07 -25.39
N VAL A 13 -29.90 -0.86 -24.69
CA VAL A 13 -30.28 -2.21 -25.09
C VAL A 13 -31.65 -2.19 -25.74
N GLY A 14 -32.56 -1.32 -25.30
CA GLY A 14 -33.90 -1.21 -25.77
C GLY A 14 -34.89 -0.72 -24.72
N THR A 15 -36.16 -0.80 -25.02
CA THR A 15 -37.24 -0.47 -24.07
C THR A 15 -37.90 -1.77 -23.61
N GLN A 16 -38.16 -1.90 -22.32
CA GLN A 16 -38.90 -3.01 -21.73
C GLN A 16 -40.07 -2.47 -20.91
N THR A 17 -41.18 -3.17 -21.00
CA THR A 17 -42.41 -2.83 -20.29
C THR A 17 -42.42 -3.52 -18.92
N TYR A 18 -42.57 -2.75 -17.86
CA TYR A 18 -42.64 -3.20 -16.47
C TYR A 18 -44.03 -2.90 -15.91
N ILE A 19 -44.53 -3.79 -15.06
CA ILE A 19 -45.76 -3.60 -14.32
C ILE A 19 -45.41 -3.27 -12.88
N ASN A 20 -45.87 -2.15 -12.38
CA ASN A 20 -45.70 -1.81 -10.98
C ASN A 20 -46.57 -2.79 -10.15
N ALA A 21 -45.94 -3.56 -9.28
CA ALA A 21 -46.58 -4.59 -8.48
C ALA A 21 -47.62 -4.02 -7.48
N ASP A 22 -47.43 -2.78 -7.04
CA ASP A 22 -48.29 -2.13 -6.02
C ASP A 22 -49.50 -1.41 -6.65
N THR A 23 -49.30 -0.80 -7.83
CA THR A 23 -50.33 0.04 -8.48
C THR A 23 -50.98 -0.63 -9.71
N GLY A 24 -50.35 -1.70 -10.25
CA GLY A 24 -50.75 -2.33 -11.50
C GLY A 24 -50.49 -1.48 -12.75
N GLU A 25 -49.78 -0.36 -12.62
CA GLU A 25 -49.53 0.56 -13.70
C GLU A 25 -48.44 0.00 -14.64
N VAL A 26 -48.66 0.12 -15.93
CA VAL A 26 -47.72 -0.36 -16.97
C VAL A 26 -46.81 0.80 -17.36
N ILE A 27 -45.50 0.61 -17.18
CA ILE A 27 -44.51 1.64 -17.44
C ILE A 27 -43.45 1.09 -18.41
N ASP A 28 -43.17 1.83 -19.48
CA ASP A 28 -42.11 1.52 -20.41
C ASP A 28 -40.80 2.16 -19.91
N MET A 29 -39.81 1.32 -19.59
CA MET A 29 -38.51 1.76 -19.13
C MET A 29 -37.45 1.50 -20.17
N GLN A 30 -36.52 2.48 -20.30
CA GLN A 30 -35.33 2.29 -21.12
C GLN A 30 -34.33 1.40 -20.37
N VAL A 31 -33.98 0.29 -21.00
CA VAL A 31 -32.95 -0.61 -20.44
C VAL A 31 -31.60 -0.28 -21.03
N THR A 32 -30.67 0.00 -20.15
CA THR A 32 -29.28 0.26 -20.49
C THR A 32 -28.38 -0.81 -19.88
N ASP A 33 -27.47 -1.35 -20.67
CA ASP A 33 -26.38 -2.20 -20.18
C ASP A 33 -25.18 -1.31 -19.84
N ILE A 34 -24.73 -1.41 -18.60
CA ILE A 34 -23.60 -0.63 -18.11
C ILE A 34 -22.39 -1.56 -17.99
N GLU A 35 -21.49 -1.46 -18.96
CA GLU A 35 -20.19 -2.10 -18.89
C GLU A 35 -19.23 -1.22 -18.09
N GLU A 36 -18.86 -1.68 -16.89
CA GLU A 36 -17.77 -1.10 -16.13
C GLU A 36 -16.48 -1.84 -16.42
N ARG A 37 -15.44 -1.11 -16.80
CA ARG A 37 -14.12 -1.68 -17.06
C ARG A 37 -13.11 -1.05 -16.11
N ASP A 38 -12.37 -1.89 -15.45
CA ASP A 38 -11.20 -1.44 -14.71
C ASP A 38 -10.14 -1.00 -15.72
N PHE A 39 -9.61 0.20 -15.55
CA PHE A 39 -8.46 0.68 -16.30
C PHE A 39 -7.28 0.91 -15.36
N ASN A 40 -6.09 0.98 -15.91
CA ASN A 40 -4.86 1.08 -15.15
C ASN A 40 -4.62 -0.14 -14.24
N PHE A 41 -5.04 -1.32 -14.72
CA PHE A 41 -4.93 -2.58 -14.00
C PHE A 41 -3.70 -3.35 -14.48
N SER A 42 -2.88 -3.80 -13.52
CA SER A 42 -1.74 -4.68 -13.78
C SER A 42 -1.87 -5.98 -13.00
N LYS A 43 -1.61 -7.12 -13.66
CA LYS A 43 -1.54 -8.41 -12.99
C LYS A 43 -0.18 -8.54 -12.30
N VAL A 44 -0.18 -8.79 -11.00
CA VAL A 44 1.05 -9.00 -10.22
C VAL A 44 1.02 -10.40 -9.62
N TRP A 45 2.06 -11.19 -9.86
CA TRP A 45 2.28 -12.47 -9.19
C TRP A 45 2.84 -12.21 -7.80
N MET A 46 1.95 -12.13 -6.83
CA MET A 46 2.23 -11.66 -5.48
C MET A 46 3.41 -12.38 -4.82
N ARG A 47 3.50 -13.71 -4.94
CA ARG A 47 4.62 -14.47 -4.33
C ARG A 47 5.98 -14.06 -4.86
N ASN A 48 6.11 -13.92 -6.18
CA ASN A 48 7.36 -13.52 -6.82
C ASN A 48 7.71 -12.06 -6.51
N PHE A 49 6.70 -11.22 -6.44
CA PHE A 49 6.83 -9.81 -6.07
C PHE A 49 7.28 -9.65 -4.61
N ILE A 50 6.69 -10.41 -3.68
CA ILE A 50 7.09 -10.43 -2.27
C ILE A 50 8.53 -10.93 -2.13
N ALA A 51 8.91 -12.02 -2.82
CA ALA A 51 10.27 -12.54 -2.79
C ALA A 51 11.30 -11.53 -3.31
N ALA A 52 10.99 -10.79 -4.37
CA ALA A 52 11.84 -9.72 -4.88
C ALA A 52 11.98 -8.56 -3.87
N LEU A 53 10.93 -8.25 -3.12
CA LEU A 53 10.92 -7.18 -2.14
C LEU A 53 11.48 -7.58 -0.78
N ASP A 54 11.49 -8.86 -0.42
CA ASP A 54 12.19 -9.36 0.78
C ASP A 54 13.69 -9.05 0.72
N ILE A 55 14.24 -8.89 -0.48
CA ILE A 55 15.65 -8.49 -0.71
C ILE A 55 15.85 -6.99 -0.43
N VAL A 56 14.83 -6.16 -0.68
CA VAL A 56 14.92 -4.68 -0.66
C VAL A 56 14.05 -4.05 0.43
N GLY A 57 13.01 -4.76 0.89
CA GLY A 57 11.96 -4.22 1.75
C GLY A 57 12.31 -4.20 3.25
N ASN A 58 11.81 -3.17 3.93
CA ASN A 58 11.85 -3.12 5.39
C ASN A 58 10.66 -3.86 6.03
N LYS A 59 10.66 -3.99 7.37
CA LYS A 59 9.59 -4.66 8.12
C LYS A 59 8.19 -4.07 7.86
N LYS A 60 8.09 -2.78 7.56
CA LYS A 60 6.82 -2.10 7.25
C LYS A 60 6.27 -2.55 5.90
N THR A 61 7.13 -2.61 4.88
CA THR A 61 6.79 -3.12 3.55
C THR A 61 6.36 -4.58 3.61
N LYS A 62 7.07 -5.42 4.36
CA LYS A 62 6.72 -6.82 4.61
C LYS A 62 5.32 -6.97 5.21
N LEU A 63 4.97 -6.10 6.16
CA LEU A 63 3.63 -6.09 6.76
C LEU A 63 2.56 -5.72 5.74
N CYS A 64 2.78 -4.72 4.88
CA CYS A 64 1.83 -4.33 3.84
C CYS A 64 1.51 -5.49 2.89
N TYR A 65 2.54 -6.23 2.45
CA TYR A 65 2.34 -7.40 1.58
C TYR A 65 1.62 -8.53 2.30
N TRP A 66 1.98 -8.79 3.55
CA TRP A 66 1.30 -9.78 4.35
C TRP A 66 -0.20 -9.45 4.49
N ILE A 67 -0.56 -8.17 4.66
CA ILE A 67 -1.95 -7.72 4.68
C ILE A 67 -2.64 -8.07 3.36
N ILE A 68 -2.05 -7.69 2.22
CA ILE A 68 -2.61 -7.96 0.89
C ILE A 68 -2.81 -9.46 0.64
N GLU A 69 -1.88 -10.28 1.09
CA GLU A 69 -1.96 -11.74 0.93
C GLU A 69 -3.08 -12.36 1.79
N ASN A 70 -3.30 -11.81 3.00
CA ASN A 70 -4.21 -12.36 4.00
C ASN A 70 -5.62 -11.74 4.02
N ILE A 71 -5.95 -10.84 3.10
CA ILE A 71 -7.34 -10.38 2.94
C ILE A 71 -8.22 -11.50 2.36
N ASN A 72 -9.48 -11.52 2.77
CA ASN A 72 -10.49 -12.44 2.26
C ASN A 72 -11.11 -11.95 0.93
N LYS A 73 -12.11 -12.67 0.42
CA LYS A 73 -12.82 -12.30 -0.84
C LYS A 73 -13.62 -11.00 -0.73
N GLU A 74 -13.97 -10.58 0.47
CA GLU A 74 -14.61 -9.30 0.77
C GLU A 74 -13.61 -8.17 1.08
N ASN A 75 -12.33 -8.37 0.74
CA ASN A 75 -11.25 -7.41 1.00
C ASN A 75 -11.04 -7.07 2.47
N MET A 76 -11.45 -7.96 3.39
CA MET A 76 -11.33 -7.75 4.82
C MET A 76 -10.12 -8.50 5.39
N LEU A 77 -9.38 -7.83 6.26
CA LEU A 77 -8.38 -8.39 7.13
C LEU A 77 -8.99 -8.57 8.53
N VAL A 78 -8.97 -9.79 9.05
CA VAL A 78 -9.48 -10.11 10.39
C VAL A 78 -8.31 -10.49 11.29
N GLY A 79 -8.18 -9.78 12.38
CA GLY A 79 -7.16 -10.01 13.41
C GLY A 79 -6.87 -8.76 14.22
N THR A 80 -6.55 -8.95 15.49
CA THR A 80 -6.08 -7.86 16.34
C THR A 80 -4.63 -7.49 16.00
N LEU A 81 -4.17 -6.30 16.38
CA LEU A 81 -2.77 -5.91 16.17
C LEU A 81 -1.79 -6.89 16.83
N ARG A 82 -2.17 -7.51 17.95
CA ARG A 82 -1.37 -8.54 18.63
C ARG A 82 -1.30 -9.83 17.82
N ASP A 83 -2.41 -10.25 17.22
CA ASP A 83 -2.44 -11.44 16.35
C ASP A 83 -1.61 -11.21 15.09
N ILE A 84 -1.73 -10.03 14.49
CA ILE A 84 -0.91 -9.63 13.33
C ILE A 84 0.56 -9.67 13.70
N SER A 85 0.95 -9.09 14.83
CA SER A 85 2.33 -9.09 15.33
C SER A 85 2.88 -10.53 15.51
N LYS A 86 2.10 -11.44 16.13
CA LYS A 86 2.49 -12.84 16.29
C LYS A 86 2.65 -13.56 14.96
N ARG A 87 1.69 -13.39 14.05
CA ARG A 87 1.67 -14.08 12.74
C ARG A 87 2.76 -13.59 11.79
N THR A 88 3.15 -12.32 11.88
CA THR A 88 4.17 -11.71 11.01
C THR A 88 5.57 -11.75 11.61
N ASN A 89 5.69 -12.06 12.91
CA ASN A 89 6.92 -11.94 13.69
C ASN A 89 7.53 -10.52 13.65
N ILE A 90 6.65 -9.50 13.63
CA ILE A 90 7.00 -8.09 13.66
C ILE A 90 6.58 -7.53 15.02
N SER A 91 7.37 -6.64 15.60
CA SER A 91 7.04 -6.04 16.90
C SER A 91 5.68 -5.33 16.87
N LEU A 92 4.93 -5.43 17.96
CA LEU A 92 3.59 -4.82 18.08
C LEU A 92 3.61 -3.32 17.79
N GLU A 93 4.66 -2.63 18.20
CA GLU A 93 4.82 -1.18 17.96
C GLU A 93 4.99 -0.89 16.47
N THR A 94 5.83 -1.66 15.77
CA THR A 94 5.97 -1.52 14.30
C THR A 94 4.66 -1.81 13.58
N VAL A 95 3.92 -2.85 14.02
CA VAL A 95 2.60 -3.17 13.45
C VAL A 95 1.64 -2.00 13.68
N ARG A 96 1.58 -1.46 14.90
CA ARG A 96 0.70 -0.33 15.24
C ARG A 96 1.00 0.89 14.37
N LEU A 97 2.26 1.31 14.32
CA LEU A 97 2.69 2.47 13.52
C LEU A 97 2.39 2.28 12.03
N THR A 98 2.63 1.09 11.50
CA THR A 98 2.33 0.82 10.08
C THR A 98 0.84 0.83 9.81
N MET A 99 0.02 0.23 10.67
CA MET A 99 -1.44 0.26 10.54
C MET A 99 -1.99 1.69 10.61
N ASP A 100 -1.46 2.53 11.50
CA ASP A 100 -1.83 3.95 11.60
C ASP A 100 -1.49 4.72 10.31
N ILE A 101 -0.32 4.47 9.71
CA ILE A 101 0.07 5.05 8.41
C ILE A 101 -0.89 4.61 7.30
N LEU A 102 -1.24 3.33 7.26
CA LEU A 102 -2.14 2.78 6.24
C LEU A 102 -3.59 3.28 6.38
N LEU A 103 -4.06 3.50 7.62
CA LEU A 103 -5.35 4.15 7.90
C LEU A 103 -5.37 5.60 7.42
N ASN A 104 -4.30 6.36 7.67
CA ASN A 104 -4.17 7.74 7.22
C ASN A 104 -4.08 7.87 5.70
N ALA A 105 -3.37 6.96 5.06
CA ALA A 105 -3.21 6.93 3.61
C ALA A 105 -4.49 6.47 2.88
N ASP A 106 -5.59 6.21 3.60
CA ASP A 106 -6.84 5.65 3.05
C ASP A 106 -6.61 4.34 2.28
N PHE A 107 -5.54 3.60 2.66
CA PHE A 107 -5.28 2.26 2.14
C PHE A 107 -6.22 1.22 2.74
N LEU A 108 -6.57 1.41 4.02
CA LEU A 108 -7.53 0.57 4.74
C LEU A 108 -8.38 1.42 5.69
N ARG A 109 -9.56 0.92 6.02
CA ARG A 109 -10.44 1.52 7.02
C ARG A 109 -10.80 0.51 8.10
N ARG A 110 -11.07 0.99 9.30
CA ARG A 110 -11.49 0.14 10.41
C ARG A 110 -13.01 -0.04 10.34
N LYS A 111 -13.47 -1.28 10.13
CA LYS A 111 -14.90 -1.60 10.14
C LYS A 111 -15.42 -1.89 11.55
N SER A 112 -14.63 -2.62 12.34
CA SER A 112 -14.88 -2.91 13.76
C SER A 112 -13.57 -3.24 14.47
N GLN A 113 -13.64 -3.60 15.75
CA GLN A 113 -12.44 -4.00 16.49
C GLN A 113 -11.83 -5.27 15.88
N GLY A 114 -10.58 -5.16 15.41
CA GLY A 114 -9.86 -6.28 14.77
C GLY A 114 -10.34 -6.63 13.36
N VAL A 115 -11.19 -5.80 12.73
CA VAL A 115 -11.63 -5.98 11.34
C VAL A 115 -11.32 -4.73 10.55
N TYR A 116 -10.53 -4.88 9.50
CA TYR A 116 -10.13 -3.81 8.59
C TYR A 116 -10.57 -4.17 7.19
N ILE A 117 -11.04 -3.20 6.43
CA ILE A 117 -11.37 -3.35 5.01
C ILE A 117 -10.32 -2.60 4.19
N VAL A 118 -9.71 -3.29 3.24
CA VAL A 118 -8.69 -2.70 2.35
C VAL A 118 -9.39 -2.01 1.19
N ASN A 119 -8.84 -0.87 0.77
CA ASN A 119 -9.40 -0.08 -0.32
C ASN A 119 -9.40 -0.89 -1.64
N PRO A 120 -10.58 -1.21 -2.20
CA PRO A 120 -10.68 -2.02 -3.42
C PRO A 120 -10.23 -1.28 -4.68
N ASP A 121 -9.98 0.03 -4.61
CA ASP A 121 -9.39 0.81 -5.70
C ASP A 121 -7.85 0.68 -5.74
N ILE A 122 -7.25 0.23 -4.64
CA ILE A 122 -5.80 -0.02 -4.56
C ILE A 122 -5.51 -1.50 -4.76
N VAL A 123 -6.21 -2.36 -4.01
CA VAL A 123 -6.03 -3.82 -4.06
C VAL A 123 -7.38 -4.49 -3.92
N PHE A 124 -7.68 -5.42 -4.83
CA PHE A 124 -8.90 -6.20 -4.74
C PHE A 124 -8.65 -7.69 -4.98
N LYS A 125 -9.19 -8.54 -4.09
CA LYS A 125 -9.10 -9.99 -4.15
C LYS A 125 -10.48 -10.60 -4.40
N GLY A 126 -10.91 -10.60 -5.65
CA GLY A 126 -12.24 -11.14 -5.99
C GLY A 126 -12.56 -10.99 -7.45
N GLY A 127 -13.81 -11.34 -7.83
CA GLY A 127 -14.33 -11.17 -9.17
C GLY A 127 -14.87 -9.75 -9.39
N ARG A 128 -14.92 -9.32 -10.65
CA ARG A 128 -15.33 -7.97 -11.05
C ARG A 128 -16.68 -7.52 -10.45
N GLY A 129 -17.68 -8.39 -10.43
CA GLY A 129 -19.02 -8.04 -9.91
C GLY A 129 -19.06 -7.78 -8.40
N SER A 130 -18.15 -8.37 -7.63
CA SER A 130 -18.10 -8.18 -6.18
C SER A 130 -17.34 -6.92 -5.76
N ARG A 131 -16.51 -6.34 -6.66
CA ARG A 131 -15.70 -5.15 -6.33
C ARG A 131 -16.57 -3.94 -5.95
N LEU A 132 -17.65 -3.69 -6.70
CA LEU A 132 -18.56 -2.55 -6.42
C LEU A 132 -19.25 -2.69 -5.06
N ASN A 133 -19.67 -3.90 -4.69
CA ASN A 133 -20.26 -4.15 -3.39
C ASN A 133 -19.26 -3.90 -2.26
N VAL A 134 -18.01 -4.32 -2.45
CA VAL A 134 -16.92 -4.05 -1.48
C VAL A 134 -16.60 -2.56 -1.42
N LEU A 135 -16.60 -1.86 -2.56
CA LEU A 135 -16.37 -0.41 -2.62
C LEU A 135 -17.46 0.36 -1.86
N ASN A 136 -18.72 -0.04 -2.01
CA ASN A 136 -19.82 0.55 -1.25
C ASN A 136 -19.65 0.33 0.27
N GLN A 137 -19.26 -0.88 0.69
CA GLN A 137 -18.96 -1.17 2.10
C GLN A 137 -17.74 -0.39 2.62
N TYR A 138 -16.70 -0.23 1.80
CA TYR A 138 -15.53 0.56 2.12
C TYR A 138 -15.92 2.03 2.34
N ASN A 139 -16.70 2.61 1.43
CA ASN A 139 -17.14 4.01 1.52
C ASN A 139 -18.09 4.25 2.70
N ALA A 140 -18.90 3.27 3.09
CA ALA A 140 -19.75 3.32 4.28
C ALA A 140 -18.95 3.20 5.60
N SER A 141 -17.71 2.71 5.55
CA SER A 141 -16.86 2.59 6.73
C SER A 141 -16.25 3.95 7.09
N PRO A 142 -16.22 4.34 8.40
CA PRO A 142 -15.72 5.65 8.80
C PRO A 142 -14.25 5.81 8.42
N LYS A 143 -13.91 6.96 7.83
CA LYS A 143 -12.53 7.37 7.64
C LYS A 143 -11.98 7.80 8.98
N VAL A 144 -10.93 7.15 9.43
CA VAL A 144 -10.23 7.54 10.66
C VAL A 144 -9.32 8.72 10.32
N GLU A 145 -9.72 9.91 10.72
CA GLU A 145 -8.81 11.05 10.74
C GLU A 145 -8.00 10.96 12.02
N LEU A 146 -6.74 10.61 11.92
CA LEU A 146 -5.84 10.71 13.06
C LEU A 146 -5.65 12.18 13.42
N SER A 147 -5.66 12.48 14.72
CA SER A 147 -5.35 13.83 15.19
C SER A 147 -3.98 14.26 14.68
N ASP A 148 -3.79 15.55 14.44
CA ASP A 148 -2.52 16.08 13.91
C ASP A 148 -1.35 15.78 14.85
N GLU A 149 -1.58 15.65 16.14
CA GLU A 149 -0.59 15.20 17.13
C GLU A 149 -0.08 13.79 16.86
N VAL A 150 -0.98 12.85 16.50
CA VAL A 150 -0.60 11.46 16.17
C VAL A 150 0.15 11.41 14.85
N LYS A 151 -0.26 12.23 13.86
CA LYS A 151 0.47 12.37 12.58
C LYS A 151 1.88 12.89 12.81
N LEU A 152 2.01 13.93 13.64
CA LEU A 152 3.30 14.55 13.97
C LEU A 152 4.22 13.56 14.70
N LYS A 153 3.69 12.81 15.66
CA LYS A 153 4.43 11.77 16.38
C LYS A 153 4.92 10.66 15.44
N ASN A 154 4.09 10.22 14.51
CA ASN A 154 4.44 9.21 13.52
C ASN A 154 5.54 9.70 12.57
N LEU A 155 5.47 10.98 12.12
CA LEU A 155 6.49 11.61 11.30
C LEU A 155 7.83 11.73 12.05
N LEU A 156 7.81 12.17 13.30
CA LEU A 156 9.03 12.25 14.13
C LEU A 156 9.70 10.89 14.32
N ASN A 157 8.92 9.84 14.53
CA ASN A 157 9.46 8.47 14.63
C ASN A 157 10.07 8.00 13.31
N THR A 158 9.44 8.31 12.18
CA THR A 158 9.99 7.98 10.86
C THR A 158 11.30 8.74 10.58
N ILE A 159 11.38 10.01 10.94
CA ILE A 159 12.60 10.81 10.83
C ILE A 159 13.73 10.20 11.67
N LYS A 160 13.46 9.82 12.92
CA LYS A 160 14.47 9.16 13.79
C LYS A 160 14.98 7.85 13.20
N GLU A 161 14.09 7.01 12.64
CA GLU A 161 14.48 5.75 12.00
C GLU A 161 15.37 6.00 10.77
N LEU A 162 14.98 6.96 9.91
CA LEU A 162 15.75 7.31 8.72
C LEU A 162 17.11 7.92 9.08
N THR A 163 17.18 8.77 10.11
CA THR A 163 18.44 9.35 10.59
C THR A 163 19.39 8.26 11.07
N ALA A 164 18.90 7.31 11.86
CA ALA A 164 19.71 6.18 12.32
C ALA A 164 20.21 5.29 11.17
N GLU A 165 19.38 5.11 10.12
CA GLU A 165 19.77 4.33 8.94
C GLU A 165 20.84 5.08 8.11
N VAL A 166 20.71 6.39 7.94
CA VAL A 166 21.72 7.23 7.28
C VAL A 166 23.06 7.18 8.03
N GLU A 167 23.06 7.32 9.35
CA GLU A 167 24.28 7.20 10.16
C GLU A 167 24.95 5.83 10.00
N LYS A 168 24.16 4.77 9.95
CA LYS A 168 24.66 3.41 9.73
C LYS A 168 25.29 3.24 8.34
N LEU A 169 24.66 3.82 7.32
CA LEU A 169 25.20 3.79 5.95
C LEU A 169 26.47 4.61 5.82
N GLN A 170 26.53 5.78 6.46
CA GLN A 170 27.73 6.63 6.49
C GLN A 170 28.91 5.91 7.15
N LYS A 171 28.69 5.22 8.28
CA LYS A 171 29.75 4.41 8.92
C LYS A 171 30.25 3.31 8.00
N ARG A 172 29.36 2.62 7.29
CA ARG A 172 29.74 1.57 6.33
C ARG A 172 30.53 2.12 5.13
N LEU A 173 30.21 3.32 4.69
CA LEU A 173 30.97 3.99 3.62
C LEU A 173 32.37 4.36 4.11
N GLN A 174 32.50 4.96 5.29
CA GLN A 174 33.79 5.27 5.89
C GLN A 174 34.66 4.04 6.12
N GLU A 175 34.06 2.92 6.59
CA GLU A 175 34.78 1.65 6.74
C GLU A 175 35.25 1.07 5.39
N LYS A 176 34.49 1.28 4.30
CA LYS A 176 34.91 0.86 2.95
C LYS A 176 36.00 1.76 2.39
N GLU A 177 35.92 3.06 2.58
CA GLU A 177 36.94 4.01 2.15
C GLU A 177 38.28 3.77 2.86
N LEU A 178 38.24 3.44 4.16
CA LEU A 178 39.43 3.06 4.93
C LEU A 178 40.07 1.74 4.50
N ASN A 179 39.27 0.82 3.92
CA ASN A 179 39.72 -0.50 3.48
C ASN A 179 39.98 -0.60 1.96
N ASP A 180 39.95 0.51 1.21
CA ASP A 180 40.23 0.51 -0.23
C ASP A 180 41.77 0.58 -0.43
N PRO A 181 42.40 -0.50 -0.90
CA PRO A 181 43.86 -0.59 -1.09
C PRO A 181 44.41 0.37 -2.17
N ASN A 182 43.52 0.99 -2.99
CA ASN A 182 43.93 1.90 -4.04
C ASN A 182 44.16 3.36 -3.57
N GLN A 183 43.70 3.74 -2.35
CA GLN A 183 43.96 5.07 -1.82
C GLN A 183 45.37 5.26 -1.23
N LEU A 184 46.08 4.19 -0.94
CA LEU A 184 47.45 4.26 -0.38
C LEU A 184 48.53 4.61 -1.40
N ASN A 185 48.20 4.58 -2.71
CA ASN A 185 49.21 4.82 -3.78
C ASN A 185 49.31 6.28 -4.28
N CYS A 186 48.54 7.21 -3.77
CA CYS A 186 48.58 8.61 -4.23
C CYS A 186 49.46 9.54 -3.36
N LEU A 187 49.96 9.08 -2.24
CA LEU A 187 50.79 9.91 -1.31
C LEU A 187 52.30 9.72 -1.44
N ASP A 188 52.80 8.78 -2.26
CA ASP A 188 54.21 8.47 -2.44
C ASP A 188 54.84 9.05 -3.71
N LEU A 189 54.30 10.15 -4.23
CA LEU A 189 55.00 10.92 -5.28
C LEU A 189 55.84 12.04 -4.61
N GLU A 190 57.00 11.66 -4.09
CA GLU A 190 58.05 12.67 -3.78
C GLU A 190 58.45 13.46 -5.05
N PRO A 191 58.57 14.79 -4.94
CA PRO A 191 59.05 15.59 -6.05
C PRO A 191 60.55 15.33 -6.28
N LYS A 192 60.87 14.65 -7.40
CA LYS A 192 62.27 14.55 -7.87
C LYS A 192 62.85 15.96 -8.04
N LYS A 193 63.81 16.28 -7.22
CA LYS A 193 64.69 17.46 -7.37
C LYS A 193 65.34 17.43 -8.76
N CYS A 194 65.04 18.41 -9.60
CA CYS A 194 65.83 18.74 -10.76
C CYS A 194 67.19 19.26 -10.27
N VAL A 195 68.24 18.47 -10.44
CA VAL A 195 69.65 18.94 -10.32
C VAL A 195 70.04 19.43 -11.70
N ASN A 196 70.29 20.73 -11.81
CA ASN A 196 70.95 21.38 -12.95
C ASN A 196 72.40 20.89 -13.11
N ALA A 197 72.77 20.55 -14.31
CA ALA A 197 74.10 20.67 -14.87
C ALA A 197 73.97 21.08 -16.37
#